data_e33e7799a2001e5649daa75fb131908d
#
_entry.id   e33e7799a2001e5649daa75fb131908d
#
_cell.length_a   1.000
_cell.length_b   1.000
_cell.length_c   1.000
_cell.angle_alpha   90.00
_cell.angle_beta   90.00
_cell.angle_gamma   90.00
#
_symmetry.space_group_name_H-M   'P 1'
#
loop_
_entity.id
_entity.type
_entity.pdbx_description
1 polymer ?
#
loop_
_entity_poly.entity_id
_entity_poly.type
_entity_poly.pdbx_seq_one_letter_code
_entity_poly.pdbx_strand_id
1 'polypeptide(L)'
;MVSLFSSLNIASNALSVNESAISVVSHNVANMNTEGYSKQKVNLATRNIAGAIGDNVEAQVRANGGVMIANIMRYNDSYLNNYYRDQLSKLKEYQQELDNLGDLSGIFDDLEGKGIDAALSNFYEAVNNLNEYPASSTARVNFIESAKTLANTLNAKSQQLDQLGTKSLGDGESIELLENSKIYDQVGSFNDVLEELAEINKALQITQTGTLEANNLLDKRDMALNKIAEFVDIRIDEHKNGSVDVYTGDVELVKGSVVTGQFEVQTAKSYCLANGLNYPDDWVNADGSQKPLAVLSLVKYEGNTKTVLEGNINDSVNGGSIGGLIHSADLNAERTNVGIVKSNLDKLAQSFADVFNNLNIRQGAYCIDPNNTNKLIATTTDNYIFVNGNGDRNGITAGNIQVNSDLLTEGGCWNLACAYFDDPNNFDENAIGNAQNVADMLGTRSAKLDSLNGMTLEDFYTHLLGKIASAGSNAQNLVDTQQNVVDSIKNKISANNSVDLNQELVDLVKYQTAYAASAQVFNTVNSCLDTLMALGG
;
A
#
# COMPACT_ATOMS: atom_id res chain seq x y z
N MET A 1 -53.45 47.30 -18.47
CA MET A 1 -53.02 46.03 -19.08
C MET A 1 -51.54 45.72 -18.76
N VAL A 2 -50.61 46.65 -18.96
CA VAL A 2 -49.16 46.37 -18.73
C VAL A 2 -48.88 45.90 -17.27
N SER A 3 -49.58 46.47 -16.24
CA SER A 3 -49.35 46.11 -14.83
C SER A 3 -49.88 44.68 -14.49
N LEU A 4 -51.00 44.23 -15.10
CA LEU A 4 -51.57 42.92 -14.87
C LEU A 4 -50.71 41.81 -15.52
N PHE A 5 -50.20 42.04 -16.74
CA PHE A 5 -49.21 41.10 -17.35
C PHE A 5 -47.91 41.03 -16.57
N SER A 6 -47.43 42.15 -16.00
CA SER A 6 -46.28 42.15 -15.11
C SER A 6 -46.55 41.32 -13.86
N SER A 7 -47.72 41.48 -13.24
CA SER A 7 -48.13 40.69 -12.06
C SER A 7 -48.27 39.21 -12.36
N LEU A 8 -48.79 38.85 -13.55
CA LEU A 8 -48.86 37.46 -14.02
C LEU A 8 -47.47 36.83 -14.18
N ASN A 9 -46.55 37.59 -14.79
CA ASN A 9 -45.16 37.15 -14.93
C ASN A 9 -44.45 36.96 -13.57
N ILE A 10 -44.69 37.87 -12.61
CA ILE A 10 -44.15 37.74 -11.26
C ILE A 10 -44.69 36.48 -10.57
N ALA A 11 -46.00 36.24 -10.66
CA ALA A 11 -46.63 35.07 -10.07
C ALA A 11 -46.16 33.77 -10.74
N SER A 12 -46.02 33.74 -12.08
CA SER A 12 -45.47 32.60 -12.82
C SER A 12 -44.02 32.29 -12.44
N ASN A 13 -43.18 33.34 -12.35
CA ASN A 13 -41.79 33.17 -11.90
C ASN A 13 -41.72 32.63 -10.46
N ALA A 14 -42.59 33.14 -9.56
CA ALA A 14 -42.63 32.66 -8.19
C ALA A 14 -43.08 31.18 -8.11
N LEU A 15 -44.01 30.74 -8.95
CA LEU A 15 -44.42 29.35 -9.06
C LEU A 15 -43.24 28.45 -9.47
N SER A 16 -42.56 28.78 -10.57
CA SER A 16 -41.43 28.01 -11.07
C SER A 16 -40.27 27.96 -10.06
N VAL A 17 -39.99 29.06 -9.38
CA VAL A 17 -38.95 29.09 -8.34
C VAL A 17 -39.29 28.19 -7.14
N ASN A 18 -40.54 28.26 -6.65
CA ASN A 18 -40.99 27.44 -5.53
C ASN A 18 -41.03 25.94 -5.92
N GLU A 19 -41.45 25.60 -7.15
CA GLU A 19 -41.41 24.22 -7.68
C GLU A 19 -39.96 23.66 -7.70
N SER A 20 -39.03 24.45 -8.22
CA SER A 20 -37.61 24.09 -8.22
C SER A 20 -37.05 23.96 -6.81
N ALA A 21 -37.47 24.81 -5.85
CA ALA A 21 -37.06 24.72 -4.46
C ALA A 21 -37.60 23.44 -3.79
N ILE A 22 -38.87 23.07 -4.07
CA ILE A 22 -39.47 21.78 -3.63
C ILE A 22 -38.70 20.63 -4.21
N SER A 23 -38.29 20.66 -5.47
CA SER A 23 -37.49 19.64 -6.11
C SER A 23 -36.13 19.43 -5.43
N VAL A 24 -35.43 20.54 -5.09
CA VAL A 24 -34.12 20.44 -4.39
C VAL A 24 -34.29 19.86 -2.98
N VAL A 25 -35.33 20.31 -2.21
CA VAL A 25 -35.59 19.72 -0.89
C VAL A 25 -35.93 18.23 -0.99
N SER A 26 -36.75 17.84 -1.96
CA SER A 26 -37.09 16.44 -2.20
C SER A 26 -35.86 15.62 -2.57
N HIS A 27 -34.95 16.20 -3.37
CA HIS A 27 -33.67 15.58 -3.72
C HIS A 27 -32.76 15.41 -2.51
N ASN A 28 -32.66 16.41 -1.62
CA ASN A 28 -31.95 16.32 -0.36
C ASN A 28 -32.47 15.16 0.50
N VAL A 29 -33.80 15.09 0.69
CA VAL A 29 -34.42 14.05 1.50
C VAL A 29 -34.20 12.66 0.89
N ALA A 30 -34.34 12.53 -0.43
CA ALA A 30 -34.16 11.25 -1.12
C ALA A 30 -32.70 10.73 -1.01
N ASN A 31 -31.72 11.64 -0.98
CA ASN A 31 -30.30 11.30 -0.96
C ASN A 31 -29.63 11.48 0.41
N MET A 32 -30.39 11.70 1.49
CA MET A 32 -29.83 11.96 2.81
C MET A 32 -28.90 10.85 3.35
N ASN A 33 -29.11 9.61 2.89
CA ASN A 33 -28.30 8.44 3.26
C ASN A 33 -27.35 7.98 2.13
N THR A 34 -27.27 8.72 1.02
CA THR A 34 -26.37 8.41 -0.10
C THR A 34 -24.95 8.87 0.26
N GLU A 35 -23.98 7.96 0.20
CA GLU A 35 -22.59 8.29 0.47
C GLU A 35 -22.07 9.34 -0.53
N GLY A 36 -21.28 10.29 -0.03
CA GLY A 36 -20.72 11.36 -0.86
C GLY A 36 -21.72 12.49 -1.21
N TYR A 37 -23.01 12.34 -0.87
CA TYR A 37 -23.99 13.38 -1.14
C TYR A 37 -23.79 14.61 -0.24
N SER A 38 -23.83 15.78 -0.86
CA SER A 38 -23.76 17.07 -0.14
C SER A 38 -25.09 17.81 -0.24
N LYS A 39 -25.57 18.32 0.90
CA LYS A 39 -26.79 19.14 0.98
C LYS A 39 -26.75 20.28 -0.04
N GLN A 40 -27.88 20.49 -0.74
CA GLN A 40 -28.03 21.55 -1.71
C GLN A 40 -29.11 22.55 -1.27
N LYS A 41 -28.95 23.81 -1.61
CA LYS A 41 -29.90 24.89 -1.27
C LYS A 41 -30.07 25.82 -2.44
N VAL A 42 -31.34 26.16 -2.71
CA VAL A 42 -31.67 27.16 -3.71
C VAL A 42 -31.34 28.56 -3.17
N ASN A 43 -30.52 29.29 -3.90
CA ASN A 43 -30.22 30.69 -3.63
C ASN A 43 -31.07 31.56 -4.54
N LEU A 44 -31.89 32.41 -3.92
CA LEU A 44 -32.87 33.28 -4.59
C LEU A 44 -32.32 34.68 -4.77
N ALA A 45 -32.56 35.26 -5.94
CA ALA A 45 -32.26 36.66 -6.22
C ALA A 45 -33.47 37.38 -6.79
N THR A 46 -33.51 38.70 -6.64
CA THR A 46 -34.49 39.53 -7.31
C THR A 46 -34.18 39.59 -8.79
N ARG A 47 -35.17 39.27 -9.63
CA ARG A 47 -35.03 39.38 -11.07
C ARG A 47 -35.17 40.82 -11.50
N ASN A 48 -34.09 41.48 -11.88
CA ASN A 48 -34.11 42.81 -12.46
C ASN A 48 -34.23 42.68 -13.99
N ILE A 49 -35.25 43.34 -14.58
CA ILE A 49 -35.38 43.45 -16.01
C ILE A 49 -34.44 44.58 -16.47
N ALA A 50 -33.29 44.20 -17.06
CA ALA A 50 -32.36 45.14 -17.64
C ALA A 50 -33.02 45.90 -18.78
N GLY A 51 -33.17 47.24 -18.65
CA GLY A 51 -33.74 48.10 -19.67
C GLY A 51 -34.65 49.21 -19.18
N ALA A 52 -35.00 49.28 -17.89
CA ALA A 52 -35.68 50.46 -17.33
C ALA A 52 -34.64 51.57 -17.07
N ILE A 53 -34.22 52.26 -18.11
CA ILE A 53 -33.42 53.49 -18.00
C ILE A 53 -34.40 54.66 -17.81
N GLY A 54 -34.54 55.12 -16.59
CA GLY A 54 -35.31 56.34 -16.26
C GLY A 54 -35.40 56.53 -14.75
N ASP A 55 -35.20 57.77 -14.30
CA ASP A 55 -35.18 58.14 -12.88
C ASP A 55 -36.60 58.12 -12.18
N ASN A 56 -37.59 57.50 -12.84
CA ASN A 56 -38.92 57.33 -12.30
C ASN A 56 -39.07 56.08 -11.43
N VAL A 57 -39.34 56.25 -10.14
CA VAL A 57 -39.63 55.18 -9.17
C VAL A 57 -40.74 54.25 -9.66
N GLU A 58 -41.74 54.72 -10.40
CA GLU A 58 -42.79 53.92 -11.02
C GLU A 58 -42.26 52.99 -12.13
N ALA A 59 -41.23 53.41 -12.90
CA ALA A 59 -40.61 52.62 -13.93
C ALA A 59 -39.74 51.52 -13.30
N GLN A 60 -39.08 51.79 -12.18
CA GLN A 60 -38.30 50.79 -11.41
C GLN A 60 -39.21 49.74 -10.76
N VAL A 61 -40.39 50.12 -10.22
CA VAL A 61 -41.37 49.16 -9.67
C VAL A 61 -41.97 48.27 -10.78
N ARG A 62 -42.17 48.81 -11.99
CA ARG A 62 -42.66 48.05 -13.14
C ARG A 62 -41.58 47.14 -13.78
N ALA A 63 -40.31 47.44 -13.54
CA ALA A 63 -39.17 46.68 -14.05
C ALA A 63 -38.78 45.49 -13.16
N ASN A 64 -39.28 45.40 -11.92
CA ASN A 64 -39.00 44.27 -11.04
C ASN A 64 -39.71 43.01 -11.53
N GLY A 65 -38.94 42.05 -12.04
CA GLY A 65 -39.42 40.78 -12.60
C GLY A 65 -39.76 39.69 -11.57
N GLY A 66 -39.85 40.03 -10.30
CA GLY A 66 -40.11 39.10 -9.22
C GLY A 66 -38.83 38.36 -8.74
N VAL A 67 -38.96 37.11 -8.40
CA VAL A 67 -37.87 36.26 -7.89
C VAL A 67 -37.33 35.36 -8.99
N MET A 68 -36.04 35.07 -8.94
CA MET A 68 -35.37 34.08 -9.77
C MET A 68 -34.41 33.21 -8.95
N ILE A 69 -34.11 32.02 -9.42
CA ILE A 69 -33.03 31.24 -8.87
C ILE A 69 -31.72 31.82 -9.39
N ALA A 70 -30.87 32.28 -8.48
CA ALA A 70 -29.52 32.71 -8.84
C ALA A 70 -28.60 31.53 -9.13
N ASN A 71 -28.62 30.55 -8.23
CA ASN A 71 -27.92 29.29 -8.34
C ASN A 71 -28.45 28.30 -7.29
N ILE A 72 -28.14 27.02 -7.46
CA ILE A 72 -28.28 25.98 -6.45
C ILE A 72 -26.91 25.81 -5.80
N MET A 73 -26.80 26.22 -4.54
CA MET A 73 -25.56 26.12 -3.78
C MET A 73 -25.43 24.71 -3.21
N ARG A 74 -24.23 24.15 -3.30
CA ARG A 74 -23.82 22.93 -2.62
C ARG A 74 -23.04 23.30 -1.35
N TYR A 75 -23.37 22.67 -0.22
CA TYR A 75 -22.59 22.79 1.00
C TYR A 75 -21.35 21.91 0.88
N ASN A 76 -20.19 22.54 0.78
CA ASN A 76 -18.91 21.86 0.66
C ASN A 76 -17.79 22.74 1.21
N ASP A 77 -16.86 22.14 1.94
CA ASP A 77 -15.64 22.76 2.43
C ASP A 77 -14.44 22.12 1.75
N SER A 78 -13.91 22.79 0.72
CA SER A 78 -12.79 22.28 -0.07
C SER A 78 -11.52 22.10 0.76
N TYR A 79 -11.28 22.94 1.78
CA TYR A 79 -10.13 22.78 2.67
C TYR A 79 -10.25 21.49 3.51
N LEU A 80 -11.42 21.25 4.11
CA LEU A 80 -11.65 20.02 4.88
C LEU A 80 -11.56 18.77 4.01
N ASN A 81 -12.07 18.84 2.77
CA ASN A 81 -12.00 17.70 1.86
C ASN A 81 -10.56 17.41 1.42
N ASN A 82 -9.75 18.42 1.12
CA ASN A 82 -8.35 18.22 0.78
C ASN A 82 -7.56 17.69 1.99
N TYR A 83 -7.84 18.23 3.18
CA TYR A 83 -7.23 17.71 4.41
C TYR A 83 -7.65 16.25 4.71
N TYR A 84 -8.92 15.91 4.44
CA TYR A 84 -9.41 14.53 4.52
C TYR A 84 -8.62 13.59 3.60
N ARG A 85 -8.39 13.98 2.33
CA ARG A 85 -7.66 13.18 1.33
C ARG A 85 -6.21 12.97 1.73
N ASP A 86 -5.51 14.00 2.18
CA ASP A 86 -4.14 13.89 2.71
C ASP A 86 -4.08 12.89 3.89
N GLN A 87 -5.01 13.00 4.83
CA GLN A 87 -5.03 12.08 5.98
C GLN A 87 -5.49 10.66 5.59
N LEU A 88 -6.38 10.53 4.60
CA LEU A 88 -6.82 9.24 4.06
C LEU A 88 -5.68 8.50 3.36
N SER A 89 -4.89 9.21 2.56
CA SER A 89 -3.70 8.66 1.89
C SER A 89 -2.70 8.09 2.91
N LYS A 90 -2.39 8.83 3.97
CA LYS A 90 -1.52 8.35 5.06
C LYS A 90 -2.11 7.13 5.78
N LEU A 91 -3.42 7.14 6.02
CA LEU A 91 -4.09 5.98 6.62
C LEU A 91 -3.94 4.73 5.78
N LYS A 92 -4.13 4.86 4.46
CA LYS A 92 -4.03 3.71 3.53
C LYS A 92 -2.60 3.19 3.40
N GLU A 93 -1.60 4.07 3.44
CA GLU A 93 -0.19 3.68 3.53
C GLU A 93 0.08 2.85 4.79
N TYR A 94 -0.35 3.34 5.97
CA TYR A 94 -0.15 2.62 7.23
C TYR A 94 -0.94 1.30 7.29
N GLN A 95 -2.15 1.25 6.73
CA GLN A 95 -2.92 0.02 6.61
C GLN A 95 -2.19 -1.02 5.75
N GLN A 96 -1.64 -0.60 4.60
CA GLN A 96 -0.85 -1.49 3.74
C GLN A 96 0.43 -1.98 4.43
N GLU A 97 1.12 -1.11 5.19
CA GLU A 97 2.27 -1.49 6.00
C GLU A 97 1.88 -2.52 7.08
N LEU A 98 0.78 -2.29 7.77
CA LEU A 98 0.25 -3.21 8.78
C LEU A 98 -0.11 -4.58 8.19
N ASP A 99 -0.77 -4.60 7.04
CA ASP A 99 -1.13 -5.84 6.34
C ASP A 99 0.12 -6.64 5.95
N ASN A 100 1.14 -5.96 5.41
CA ASN A 100 2.42 -6.59 5.05
C ASN A 100 3.15 -7.15 6.28
N LEU A 101 3.14 -6.43 7.42
CA LEU A 101 3.72 -6.89 8.68
C LEU A 101 2.91 -8.03 9.31
N GLY A 102 1.60 -8.05 9.13
CA GLY A 102 0.72 -9.15 9.52
C GLY A 102 1.04 -10.44 8.76
N ASP A 103 1.13 -10.35 7.42
CA ASP A 103 1.54 -11.47 6.56
C ASP A 103 2.95 -11.95 6.93
N LEU A 104 3.89 -11.03 7.20
CA LEU A 104 5.26 -11.32 7.64
C LEU A 104 5.28 -12.01 9.01
N SER A 105 4.53 -11.53 9.98
CA SER A 105 4.41 -12.15 11.30
C SER A 105 3.87 -13.57 11.20
N GLY A 106 2.89 -13.80 10.32
CA GLY A 106 2.33 -15.13 10.07
C GLY A 106 3.34 -16.16 9.54
N ILE A 107 4.38 -15.72 8.81
CA ILE A 107 5.46 -16.61 8.36
C ILE A 107 6.26 -17.16 9.55
N PHE A 108 6.43 -16.36 10.60
CA PHE A 108 7.24 -16.72 11.78
C PHE A 108 6.41 -17.17 12.99
N ASP A 109 5.07 -17.19 12.88
CA ASP A 109 4.16 -17.75 13.88
C ASP A 109 4.14 -19.28 13.77
N ASP A 110 5.23 -19.88 14.23
CA ASP A 110 5.40 -21.32 14.17
C ASP A 110 4.66 -22.02 15.32
N LEU A 111 4.07 -23.17 15.01
CA LEU A 111 3.57 -24.07 16.04
C LEU A 111 4.72 -24.47 16.98
N GLU A 112 4.43 -24.56 18.26
CA GLU A 112 5.39 -24.93 19.30
C GLU A 112 6.22 -26.17 18.86
N GLY A 113 7.53 -26.02 18.85
CA GLY A 113 8.47 -27.08 18.47
C GLY A 113 8.74 -27.27 16.97
N LYS A 114 8.35 -26.32 16.07
CA LYS A 114 8.55 -26.47 14.61
C LYS A 114 9.28 -25.32 13.92
N GLY A 115 9.61 -24.23 14.58
CA GLY A 115 10.29 -23.08 14.00
C GLY A 115 11.80 -23.21 13.91
N ILE A 116 12.44 -22.11 13.47
CA ILE A 116 13.92 -22.01 13.42
C ILE A 116 14.51 -22.17 14.83
N ASP A 117 13.87 -21.60 15.86
CA ASP A 117 14.32 -21.73 17.24
C ASP A 117 14.37 -23.20 17.70
N ALA A 118 13.31 -23.97 17.44
CA ALA A 118 13.26 -25.39 17.74
C ALA A 118 14.28 -26.19 16.92
N ALA A 119 14.44 -25.88 15.64
CA ALA A 119 15.42 -26.56 14.78
C ALA A 119 16.87 -26.27 15.23
N LEU A 120 17.16 -25.03 15.66
CA LEU A 120 18.46 -24.64 16.21
C LEU A 120 18.72 -25.31 17.56
N SER A 121 17.73 -25.38 18.44
CA SER A 121 17.83 -26.09 19.72
C SER A 121 18.08 -27.59 19.52
N ASN A 122 17.32 -28.26 18.64
CA ASN A 122 17.49 -29.67 18.29
C ASN A 122 18.88 -29.93 17.66
N PHE A 123 19.38 -28.99 16.87
CA PHE A 123 20.72 -29.09 16.32
C PHE A 123 21.78 -29.06 17.42
N TYR A 124 21.70 -28.15 18.39
CA TYR A 124 22.63 -28.10 19.52
C TYR A 124 22.50 -29.31 20.45
N GLU A 125 21.32 -29.91 20.58
CA GLU A 125 21.16 -31.21 21.25
C GLU A 125 21.91 -32.33 20.53
N ALA A 126 21.86 -32.34 19.19
CA ALA A 126 22.62 -33.28 18.40
C ALA A 126 24.14 -33.06 18.47
N VAL A 127 24.60 -31.78 18.53
CA VAL A 127 26.00 -31.41 18.82
C VAL A 127 26.41 -31.93 20.19
N ASN A 128 25.59 -31.78 21.22
CA ASN A 128 25.89 -32.30 22.57
C ASN A 128 25.98 -33.82 22.59
N ASN A 129 25.06 -34.51 21.92
CA ASN A 129 25.11 -35.97 21.78
C ASN A 129 26.39 -36.43 21.04
N LEU A 130 26.80 -35.72 20.00
CA LEU A 130 28.05 -35.99 19.29
C LEU A 130 29.30 -35.72 20.18
N ASN A 131 29.23 -34.70 21.05
CA ASN A 131 30.30 -34.43 22.02
C ASN A 131 30.48 -35.57 23.03
N GLU A 132 29.38 -36.21 23.45
CA GLU A 132 29.44 -37.37 24.35
C GLU A 132 29.92 -38.67 23.66
N TYR A 133 29.56 -38.81 22.37
CA TYR A 133 29.84 -40.06 21.59
C TYR A 133 30.50 -39.76 20.23
N PRO A 134 31.70 -39.14 20.17
CA PRO A 134 32.31 -38.67 18.92
C PRO A 134 32.71 -39.82 17.96
N ALA A 135 32.94 -41.02 18.48
CA ALA A 135 33.23 -42.21 17.67
C ALA A 135 31.98 -42.97 17.19
N SER A 136 30.77 -42.55 17.59
CA SER A 136 29.51 -43.18 17.23
C SER A 136 29.04 -42.73 15.84
N SER A 137 28.88 -43.66 14.89
CA SER A 137 28.27 -43.34 13.60
C SER A 137 26.85 -42.83 13.74
N THR A 138 26.08 -43.36 14.70
CA THR A 138 24.70 -42.90 14.98
C THR A 138 24.67 -41.46 15.44
N ALA A 139 25.56 -41.02 16.37
CA ALA A 139 25.64 -39.63 16.82
C ALA A 139 26.03 -38.69 15.67
N ARG A 140 26.96 -39.10 14.79
CA ARG A 140 27.38 -38.35 13.61
C ARG A 140 26.24 -38.18 12.59
N VAL A 141 25.52 -39.26 12.29
CA VAL A 141 24.35 -39.21 11.41
C VAL A 141 23.25 -38.33 12.00
N ASN A 142 23.00 -38.44 13.31
CA ASN A 142 22.02 -37.59 13.99
C ASN A 142 22.38 -36.08 13.90
N PHE A 143 23.66 -35.71 14.06
CA PHE A 143 24.16 -34.37 13.84
C PHE A 143 23.86 -33.88 12.40
N ILE A 144 24.20 -34.72 11.38
CA ILE A 144 24.00 -34.39 9.96
C ILE A 144 22.50 -34.20 9.65
N GLU A 145 21.63 -35.09 10.15
CA GLU A 145 20.20 -34.98 9.92
C GLU A 145 19.58 -33.76 10.64
N SER A 146 20.07 -33.41 11.84
CA SER A 146 19.66 -32.19 12.54
C SER A 146 20.14 -30.93 11.81
N ALA A 147 21.36 -30.92 11.29
CA ALA A 147 21.90 -29.85 10.44
C ALA A 147 21.06 -29.66 9.18
N LYS A 148 20.71 -30.80 8.50
CA LYS A 148 19.83 -30.78 7.33
C LYS A 148 18.42 -30.26 7.64
N THR A 149 17.87 -30.64 8.79
CA THR A 149 16.56 -30.14 9.23
C THR A 149 16.58 -28.63 9.43
N LEU A 150 17.61 -28.08 10.09
CA LEU A 150 17.78 -26.65 10.28
C LEU A 150 17.94 -25.92 8.92
N ALA A 151 18.78 -26.44 8.02
CA ALA A 151 18.96 -25.88 6.68
C ALA A 151 17.63 -25.84 5.90
N ASN A 152 16.87 -26.95 5.92
CA ASN A 152 15.56 -27.03 5.28
C ASN A 152 14.55 -26.06 5.89
N THR A 153 14.59 -25.84 7.22
CA THR A 153 13.71 -24.87 7.90
C THR A 153 14.02 -23.44 7.48
N LEU A 154 15.32 -23.08 7.39
CA LEU A 154 15.76 -21.78 6.88
C LEU A 154 15.32 -21.56 5.42
N ASN A 155 15.54 -22.58 4.55
CA ASN A 155 15.10 -22.55 3.15
C ASN A 155 13.59 -22.33 3.03
N ALA A 156 12.79 -23.05 3.82
CA ALA A 156 11.33 -22.93 3.80
C ALA A 156 10.88 -21.51 4.19
N LYS A 157 11.49 -20.92 5.24
CA LYS A 157 11.17 -19.55 5.66
C LYS A 157 11.59 -18.51 4.62
N SER A 158 12.77 -18.66 4.02
CA SER A 158 13.22 -17.81 2.93
C SER A 158 12.27 -17.89 1.73
N GLN A 159 11.83 -19.08 1.35
CA GLN A 159 10.87 -19.28 0.27
C GLN A 159 9.51 -18.63 0.58
N GLN A 160 9.02 -18.72 1.82
CA GLN A 160 7.78 -18.04 2.22
C GLN A 160 7.91 -16.52 2.14
N LEU A 161 9.07 -15.95 2.50
CA LEU A 161 9.35 -14.51 2.34
C LEU A 161 9.38 -14.11 0.86
N ASP A 162 9.99 -14.92 -0.01
CA ASP A 162 9.99 -14.69 -1.46
C ASP A 162 8.58 -14.73 -2.05
N GLN A 163 7.76 -15.69 -1.62
CA GLN A 163 6.35 -15.77 -2.03
C GLN A 163 5.54 -14.55 -1.58
N LEU A 164 5.79 -14.04 -0.37
CA LEU A 164 5.15 -12.82 0.12
C LEU A 164 5.54 -11.59 -0.72
N GLY A 165 6.84 -11.44 -1.01
CA GLY A 165 7.34 -10.39 -1.90
C GLY A 165 6.73 -10.49 -3.30
N THR A 166 6.72 -11.69 -3.88
CA THR A 166 6.14 -11.97 -5.21
C THR A 166 4.65 -11.65 -5.27
N LYS A 167 3.88 -12.02 -4.24
CA LYS A 167 2.45 -11.68 -4.13
C LYS A 167 2.22 -10.17 -4.08
N SER A 168 3.13 -9.41 -3.51
CA SER A 168 3.02 -7.96 -3.36
C SER A 168 3.47 -7.20 -4.62
N LEU A 169 4.64 -7.54 -5.17
CA LEU A 169 5.35 -6.77 -6.20
C LEU A 169 5.80 -7.61 -7.43
N GLY A 170 5.48 -8.90 -7.49
CA GLY A 170 6.08 -9.81 -8.46
C GLY A 170 7.50 -10.25 -8.05
N ASP A 171 8.14 -11.06 -8.90
CA ASP A 171 9.50 -11.58 -8.67
C ASP A 171 10.61 -10.74 -9.34
N GLY A 172 10.23 -9.66 -10.01
CA GLY A 172 11.15 -8.78 -10.75
C GLY A 172 11.52 -9.28 -12.15
N GLU A 173 11.16 -10.50 -12.52
CA GLU A 173 11.51 -11.12 -13.80
C GLU A 173 10.32 -11.53 -14.66
N SER A 174 9.33 -12.18 -14.06
CA SER A 174 8.18 -12.77 -14.73
C SER A 174 7.04 -11.77 -14.86
N ILE A 175 6.59 -11.54 -16.09
CA ILE A 175 5.41 -10.71 -16.36
C ILE A 175 4.14 -11.37 -15.77
N GLU A 176 4.00 -12.69 -15.86
CA GLU A 176 2.84 -13.42 -15.32
C GLU A 176 2.72 -13.27 -13.79
N LEU A 177 3.84 -13.33 -13.06
CA LEU A 177 3.84 -13.13 -11.62
C LEU A 177 3.58 -11.68 -11.24
N LEU A 178 4.04 -10.72 -12.06
CA LEU A 178 3.72 -9.31 -11.87
C LEU A 178 2.22 -9.05 -12.09
N GLU A 179 1.63 -9.57 -13.16
CA GLU A 179 0.20 -9.42 -13.47
C GLU A 179 -0.73 -10.03 -12.40
N ASN A 180 -0.22 -10.99 -11.61
CA ASN A 180 -0.93 -11.59 -10.46
C ASN A 180 -0.57 -10.93 -9.12
N SER A 181 0.17 -9.84 -9.11
CA SER A 181 0.60 -9.15 -7.89
C SER A 181 -0.40 -8.08 -7.42
N LYS A 182 -0.36 -7.77 -6.11
CA LYS A 182 -1.19 -6.71 -5.53
C LYS A 182 -0.95 -5.34 -6.17
N ILE A 183 0.31 -5.01 -6.52
CA ILE A 183 0.64 -3.72 -7.13
C ILE A 183 -0.01 -3.55 -8.51
N TYR A 184 -0.05 -4.61 -9.31
CA TYR A 184 -0.65 -4.59 -10.64
C TYR A 184 -2.16 -4.31 -10.56
N ASP A 185 -2.87 -5.03 -9.68
CA ASP A 185 -4.31 -4.84 -9.46
C ASP A 185 -4.63 -3.42 -8.96
N GLN A 186 -3.82 -2.89 -8.04
CA GLN A 186 -4.03 -1.55 -7.49
C GLN A 186 -3.75 -0.46 -8.53
N VAL A 187 -2.70 -0.61 -9.34
CA VAL A 187 -2.41 0.34 -10.42
C VAL A 187 -3.50 0.29 -11.49
N GLY A 188 -4.03 -0.88 -11.83
CA GLY A 188 -5.18 -1.01 -12.72
C GLY A 188 -6.39 -0.24 -12.19
N SER A 189 -6.77 -0.50 -10.94
CA SER A 189 -7.90 0.17 -10.27
C SER A 189 -7.69 1.69 -10.15
N PHE A 190 -6.46 2.13 -9.89
CA PHE A 190 -6.10 3.54 -9.85
C PHE A 190 -6.32 4.23 -11.21
N ASN A 191 -5.83 3.62 -12.28
CA ASN A 191 -5.99 4.15 -13.64
C ASN A 191 -7.46 4.24 -14.06
N ASP A 192 -8.28 3.24 -13.70
CA ASP A 192 -9.73 3.25 -13.96
C ASP A 192 -10.41 4.46 -13.29
N VAL A 193 -10.02 4.80 -12.06
CA VAL A 193 -10.58 5.96 -11.35
C VAL A 193 -10.08 7.29 -11.96
N LEU A 194 -8.86 7.35 -12.51
CA LEU A 194 -8.39 8.53 -13.25
C LEU A 194 -9.23 8.76 -14.51
N GLU A 195 -9.59 7.71 -15.22
CA GLU A 195 -10.47 7.79 -16.40
C GLU A 195 -11.89 8.23 -16.01
N GLU A 196 -12.46 7.66 -14.93
CA GLU A 196 -13.75 8.10 -14.37
C GLU A 196 -13.73 9.60 -14.02
N LEU A 197 -12.66 10.08 -13.37
CA LEU A 197 -12.51 11.49 -13.03
C LEU A 197 -12.43 12.38 -14.29
N ALA A 198 -11.69 11.98 -15.30
CA ALA A 198 -11.59 12.73 -16.56
C ALA A 198 -12.94 12.85 -17.28
N GLU A 199 -13.77 11.80 -17.26
CA GLU A 199 -15.13 11.83 -17.79
C GLU A 199 -16.05 12.77 -17.00
N ILE A 200 -15.97 12.74 -15.65
CA ILE A 200 -16.71 13.67 -14.78
C ILE A 200 -16.27 15.11 -15.06
N ASN A 201 -14.98 15.37 -15.17
CA ASN A 201 -14.45 16.68 -15.52
C ASN A 201 -14.98 17.16 -16.87
N LYS A 202 -15.04 16.27 -17.88
CA LYS A 202 -15.60 16.58 -19.20
C LYS A 202 -17.08 16.97 -19.10
N ALA A 203 -17.86 16.23 -18.30
CA ALA A 203 -19.26 16.55 -18.06
C ALA A 203 -19.41 17.91 -17.36
N LEU A 204 -18.58 18.23 -16.37
CA LEU A 204 -18.57 19.53 -15.67
C LEU A 204 -18.24 20.71 -16.61
N GLN A 205 -17.37 20.51 -17.61
CA GLN A 205 -17.02 21.57 -18.57
C GLN A 205 -18.20 22.02 -19.43
N ILE A 206 -19.16 21.14 -19.71
CA ILE A 206 -20.34 21.44 -20.56
C ILE A 206 -21.61 21.70 -19.76
N THR A 207 -21.64 21.36 -18.46
CA THR A 207 -22.79 21.56 -17.57
C THR A 207 -22.78 22.96 -16.99
N GLN A 208 -23.94 23.62 -16.98
CA GLN A 208 -24.08 24.95 -16.38
C GLN A 208 -23.81 24.89 -14.87
N THR A 209 -22.89 25.68 -14.39
CA THR A 209 -22.56 25.79 -12.97
C THR A 209 -23.75 26.30 -12.14
N GLY A 210 -23.87 25.81 -10.90
CA GLY A 210 -24.97 26.24 -10.00
C GLY A 210 -26.31 25.58 -10.31
N THR A 211 -26.31 24.46 -11.04
CA THR A 211 -27.49 23.59 -11.28
C THR A 211 -27.43 22.35 -10.38
N LEU A 212 -28.57 21.68 -10.22
CA LEU A 212 -28.65 20.41 -9.50
C LEU A 212 -27.74 19.33 -10.15
N GLU A 213 -27.72 19.31 -11.50
CA GLU A 213 -26.90 18.37 -12.27
C GLU A 213 -25.40 18.62 -12.05
N ALA A 214 -24.95 19.89 -12.10
CA ALA A 214 -23.55 20.24 -11.81
C ALA A 214 -23.15 19.82 -10.39
N ASN A 215 -24.01 20.05 -9.40
CA ASN A 215 -23.74 19.67 -8.02
C ASN A 215 -23.63 18.15 -7.85
N ASN A 216 -24.45 17.35 -8.54
CA ASN A 216 -24.36 15.89 -8.54
C ASN A 216 -23.06 15.40 -9.20
N LEU A 217 -22.58 16.09 -10.25
CA LEU A 217 -21.27 15.79 -10.84
C LEU A 217 -20.13 16.16 -9.90
N LEU A 218 -20.25 17.25 -9.12
CA LEU A 218 -19.27 17.63 -8.10
C LEU A 218 -19.21 16.60 -6.95
N ASP A 219 -20.35 16.01 -6.54
CA ASP A 219 -20.38 14.93 -5.55
C ASP A 219 -19.62 13.69 -6.09
N LYS A 220 -19.89 13.30 -7.33
CA LYS A 220 -19.18 12.18 -7.98
C LYS A 220 -17.67 12.46 -8.13
N ARG A 221 -17.30 13.69 -8.53
CA ARG A 221 -15.90 14.13 -8.60
C ARG A 221 -15.19 13.96 -7.26
N ASP A 222 -15.81 14.43 -6.17
CA ASP A 222 -15.22 14.36 -4.84
C ASP A 222 -15.09 12.89 -4.36
N MET A 223 -16.02 12.02 -4.73
CA MET A 223 -15.90 10.58 -4.49
C MET A 223 -14.75 9.95 -5.27
N ALA A 224 -14.58 10.27 -6.56
CA ALA A 224 -13.46 9.81 -7.37
C ALA A 224 -12.11 10.31 -6.81
N LEU A 225 -12.03 11.57 -6.41
CA LEU A 225 -10.83 12.13 -5.77
C LEU A 225 -10.49 11.45 -4.44
N ASN A 226 -11.50 11.09 -3.64
CA ASN A 226 -11.28 10.34 -2.40
C ASN A 226 -10.73 8.93 -2.70
N LYS A 227 -11.27 8.25 -3.73
CA LYS A 227 -10.74 6.95 -4.18
C LYS A 227 -9.29 7.05 -4.67
N ILE A 228 -8.95 8.08 -5.47
CA ILE A 228 -7.57 8.31 -5.93
C ILE A 228 -6.64 8.50 -4.72
N ALA A 229 -7.08 9.26 -3.70
CA ALA A 229 -6.31 9.48 -2.48
C ALA A 229 -6.10 8.20 -1.64
N GLU A 230 -6.89 7.15 -1.84
CA GLU A 230 -6.63 5.84 -1.21
C GLU A 230 -5.40 5.14 -1.81
N PHE A 231 -5.07 5.43 -3.07
CA PHE A 231 -3.96 4.80 -3.79
C PHE A 231 -2.65 5.57 -3.68
N VAL A 232 -2.69 6.92 -3.73
CA VAL A 232 -1.52 7.80 -3.69
C VAL A 232 -1.86 9.13 -3.02
N ASP A 233 -0.85 9.86 -2.58
CA ASP A 233 -1.03 11.25 -2.16
C ASP A 233 -1.25 12.15 -3.38
N ILE A 234 -2.25 13.06 -3.30
CA ILE A 234 -2.66 13.91 -4.42
C ILE A 234 -2.71 15.39 -4.07
N ARG A 235 -2.29 16.21 -5.03
CA ARG A 235 -2.52 17.64 -5.06
C ARG A 235 -3.56 17.99 -6.12
N ILE A 236 -4.49 18.87 -5.81
CA ILE A 236 -5.65 19.21 -6.64
C ILE A 236 -5.66 20.70 -6.92
N ASP A 237 -5.76 21.07 -8.21
CA ASP A 237 -5.97 22.44 -8.67
C ASP A 237 -7.38 22.55 -9.28
N GLU A 238 -8.30 23.28 -8.61
CA GLU A 238 -9.71 23.39 -9.01
C GLU A 238 -9.95 24.58 -9.95
N HIS A 239 -10.68 24.34 -11.05
CA HIS A 239 -11.09 25.33 -12.03
C HIS A 239 -12.46 25.95 -11.66
N LYS A 240 -12.78 27.12 -12.26
CA LYS A 240 -14.03 27.86 -12.00
C LYS A 240 -15.31 27.08 -12.35
N ASN A 241 -15.24 26.15 -13.27
CA ASN A 241 -16.35 25.28 -13.69
C ASN A 241 -16.49 24.04 -12.80
N GLY A 242 -15.61 23.87 -11.81
CA GLY A 242 -15.58 22.73 -10.91
C GLY A 242 -14.80 21.52 -11.41
N SER A 243 -14.24 21.54 -12.63
CA SER A 243 -13.27 20.52 -13.07
C SER A 243 -11.95 20.71 -12.31
N VAL A 244 -11.13 19.65 -12.25
CA VAL A 244 -9.88 19.67 -11.48
C VAL A 244 -8.73 19.13 -12.30
N ASP A 245 -7.53 19.67 -12.05
CA ASP A 245 -6.28 19.03 -12.43
C ASP A 245 -5.72 18.29 -11.20
N VAL A 246 -5.17 17.09 -11.41
CA VAL A 246 -4.70 16.21 -10.33
C VAL A 246 -3.24 15.85 -10.56
N TYR A 247 -2.46 15.95 -9.49
CA TYR A 247 -1.03 15.66 -9.46
C TYR A 247 -0.71 14.73 -8.29
N THR A 248 0.33 13.90 -8.44
CA THR A 248 1.00 13.21 -7.34
C THR A 248 2.47 13.61 -7.33
N GLY A 249 2.94 14.20 -6.23
CA GLY A 249 4.23 14.89 -6.24
C GLY A 249 4.29 15.92 -7.37
N ASP A 250 5.27 15.79 -8.26
CA ASP A 250 5.45 16.65 -9.44
C ASP A 250 4.82 16.06 -10.72
N VAL A 251 4.21 14.88 -10.63
CA VAL A 251 3.63 14.15 -11.77
C VAL A 251 2.20 14.61 -12.05
N GLU A 252 1.91 15.09 -13.27
CA GLU A 252 0.55 15.44 -13.73
C GLU A 252 -0.19 14.17 -14.19
N LEU A 253 -1.31 13.85 -13.54
CA LEU A 253 -2.13 12.67 -13.83
C LEU A 253 -3.33 13.01 -14.71
N VAL A 254 -4.07 14.05 -14.32
CA VAL A 254 -5.26 14.51 -15.04
C VAL A 254 -5.17 16.01 -15.24
N LYS A 255 -5.43 16.47 -16.46
CA LYS A 255 -5.56 17.89 -16.83
C LYS A 255 -6.88 18.16 -17.48
N GLY A 256 -7.76 18.86 -16.77
CA GLY A 256 -9.12 19.09 -17.23
C GLY A 256 -9.81 17.75 -17.54
N SER A 257 -10.24 17.54 -18.79
CA SER A 257 -10.95 16.33 -19.23
C SER A 257 -10.04 15.25 -19.84
N VAL A 258 -8.73 15.34 -19.66
CA VAL A 258 -7.77 14.43 -20.29
C VAL A 258 -6.90 13.79 -19.22
N VAL A 259 -6.77 12.47 -19.25
CA VAL A 259 -5.73 11.76 -18.50
C VAL A 259 -4.39 12.01 -19.20
N THR A 260 -3.50 12.77 -18.55
CA THR A 260 -2.20 13.15 -19.09
C THR A 260 -1.12 12.14 -18.75
N GLY A 261 -1.31 11.38 -17.66
CA GLY A 261 -0.42 10.31 -17.24
C GLY A 261 -1.16 9.20 -16.52
N GLN A 262 -0.83 7.96 -16.86
CA GLN A 262 -1.28 6.74 -16.17
C GLN A 262 -0.07 6.02 -15.61
N PHE A 263 -0.27 5.26 -14.55
CA PHE A 263 0.79 4.40 -14.05
C PHE A 263 0.82 3.07 -14.81
N GLU A 264 2.00 2.63 -15.12
CA GLU A 264 2.26 1.29 -15.63
C GLU A 264 3.28 0.60 -14.73
N VAL A 265 3.01 -0.65 -14.40
CA VAL A 265 3.95 -1.48 -13.64
C VAL A 265 4.75 -2.34 -14.60
N GLN A 266 6.06 -2.37 -14.43
CA GLN A 266 6.99 -3.20 -15.18
C GLN A 266 7.82 -4.06 -14.21
N THR A 267 8.25 -5.24 -14.67
CA THR A 267 9.27 -5.99 -13.92
C THR A 267 10.59 -5.24 -13.93
N ALA A 268 11.37 -5.35 -12.86
CA ALA A 268 12.70 -4.75 -12.78
C ALA A 268 13.58 -5.18 -13.97
N LYS A 269 13.51 -6.45 -14.37
CA LYS A 269 14.22 -6.99 -15.54
C LYS A 269 13.81 -6.33 -16.85
N SER A 270 12.50 -6.16 -17.09
CA SER A 270 12.01 -5.51 -18.31
C SER A 270 12.46 -4.05 -18.37
N TYR A 271 12.40 -3.35 -17.23
CA TYR A 271 12.88 -1.97 -17.13
C TYR A 271 14.38 -1.86 -17.40
N CYS A 272 15.20 -2.74 -16.80
CA CYS A 272 16.65 -2.76 -17.01
C CYS A 272 16.99 -3.01 -18.49
N LEU A 273 16.37 -4.01 -19.11
CA LEU A 273 16.59 -4.31 -20.52
C LEU A 273 16.23 -3.12 -21.44
N ALA A 274 15.12 -2.44 -21.16
CA ALA A 274 14.70 -1.26 -21.92
C ALA A 274 15.68 -0.07 -21.79
N ASN A 275 16.42 0.01 -20.67
CA ASN A 275 17.37 1.08 -20.38
C ASN A 275 18.85 0.67 -20.56
N GLY A 276 19.12 -0.53 -21.11
CA GLY A 276 20.48 -1.01 -21.35
C GLY A 276 21.26 -1.38 -20.10
N LEU A 277 20.58 -1.70 -19.01
CA LEU A 277 21.15 -2.17 -17.75
C LEU A 277 21.13 -3.70 -17.67
N ASN A 278 22.07 -4.31 -16.95
CA ASN A 278 22.06 -5.74 -16.68
C ASN A 278 21.28 -5.98 -15.37
N TYR A 279 20.26 -6.82 -15.43
CA TYR A 279 19.52 -7.27 -14.26
C TYR A 279 20.08 -8.62 -13.79
N PRO A 280 20.31 -8.89 -12.50
CA PRO A 280 20.10 -7.97 -11.36
C PRO A 280 21.30 -7.05 -11.05
N ASP A 281 22.44 -7.20 -11.70
CA ASP A 281 23.75 -6.64 -11.29
C ASP A 281 23.78 -5.11 -11.25
N ASP A 282 23.15 -4.45 -12.23
CA ASP A 282 23.07 -2.98 -12.31
C ASP A 282 21.79 -2.42 -11.62
N TRP A 283 20.89 -3.29 -11.12
CA TRP A 283 19.67 -2.88 -10.44
C TRP A 283 19.86 -2.80 -8.93
N VAL A 284 20.79 -1.92 -8.52
CA VAL A 284 21.20 -1.73 -7.13
C VAL A 284 21.20 -0.25 -6.76
N ASN A 285 21.04 0.02 -5.47
CA ASN A 285 21.22 1.36 -4.89
C ASN A 285 22.72 1.69 -4.76
N ALA A 286 23.02 2.93 -4.38
CA ALA A 286 24.40 3.39 -4.19
C ALA A 286 25.17 2.62 -3.10
N ASP A 287 24.49 2.01 -2.16
CA ASP A 287 25.05 1.17 -1.09
C ASP A 287 25.20 -0.31 -1.48
N GLY A 288 24.82 -0.68 -2.72
CA GLY A 288 24.86 -2.04 -3.24
C GLY A 288 23.64 -2.90 -2.89
N SER A 289 22.63 -2.35 -2.20
CA SER A 289 21.37 -3.06 -1.96
C SER A 289 20.51 -3.13 -3.22
N GLN A 290 19.71 -4.19 -3.36
CA GLN A 290 18.85 -4.38 -4.52
C GLN A 290 17.67 -3.40 -4.50
N LYS A 291 17.35 -2.79 -5.65
CA LYS A 291 16.18 -1.93 -5.83
C LYS A 291 14.88 -2.74 -5.86
N PRO A 292 13.71 -2.08 -5.74
CA PRO A 292 12.41 -2.75 -5.79
C PRO A 292 12.20 -3.63 -7.03
N LEU A 293 11.48 -4.73 -6.87
CA LEU A 293 11.23 -5.73 -7.93
C LEU A 293 10.23 -5.23 -8.99
N ALA A 294 9.33 -4.33 -8.61
CA ALA A 294 8.40 -3.66 -9.51
C ALA A 294 8.82 -2.21 -9.74
N VAL A 295 8.72 -1.76 -10.97
CA VAL A 295 9.01 -0.38 -11.38
C VAL A 295 7.73 0.25 -11.89
N LEU A 296 7.34 1.36 -11.28
CA LEU A 296 6.28 2.23 -11.78
C LEU A 296 6.86 3.20 -12.80
N SER A 297 6.19 3.30 -13.92
CA SER A 297 6.48 4.26 -14.98
C SER A 297 5.24 5.12 -15.23
N LEU A 298 5.45 6.40 -15.54
CA LEU A 298 4.41 7.27 -16.03
C LEU A 298 4.29 7.12 -17.55
N VAL A 299 3.12 6.76 -18.02
CA VAL A 299 2.87 6.55 -19.44
C VAL A 299 1.65 7.34 -19.90
N LYS A 300 1.62 7.68 -21.18
CA LYS A 300 0.46 8.27 -21.87
C LYS A 300 0.06 7.38 -23.03
N TYR A 301 -1.25 7.13 -23.15
CA TYR A 301 -1.82 6.43 -24.29
C TYR A 301 -2.54 7.42 -25.23
N GLU A 302 -2.19 7.41 -26.51
CA GLU A 302 -2.88 8.11 -27.59
C GLU A 302 -3.38 7.06 -28.61
N GLY A 303 -4.61 6.60 -28.42
CA GLY A 303 -5.12 5.41 -29.10
C GLY A 303 -4.31 4.17 -28.70
N ASN A 304 -3.70 3.50 -29.68
CA ASN A 304 -2.84 2.33 -29.43
C ASN A 304 -1.35 2.68 -29.24
N THR A 305 -1.00 3.97 -29.27
CA THR A 305 0.40 4.39 -29.11
C THR A 305 0.67 4.73 -27.64
N LYS A 306 1.62 3.99 -27.06
CA LYS A 306 2.13 4.23 -25.71
C LYS A 306 3.37 5.13 -25.78
N THR A 307 3.40 6.17 -24.99
CA THR A 307 4.57 7.03 -24.78
C THR A 307 4.96 6.99 -23.32
N VAL A 308 6.19 6.61 -23.01
CA VAL A 308 6.74 6.69 -21.64
C VAL A 308 7.13 8.14 -21.40
N LEU A 309 6.51 8.76 -20.40
CA LEU A 309 6.79 10.15 -19.99
C LEU A 309 7.92 10.18 -18.97
N GLU A 310 7.90 9.26 -18.00
CA GLU A 310 8.93 9.09 -16.98
C GLU A 310 9.09 7.60 -16.67
N GLY A 311 10.34 7.11 -16.67
CA GLY A 311 10.63 5.68 -16.67
C GLY A 311 10.59 5.01 -15.31
N ASN A 312 10.96 5.71 -14.24
CA ASN A 312 10.93 5.20 -12.86
C ASN A 312 10.47 6.31 -11.93
N ILE A 313 9.27 6.17 -11.38
CA ILE A 313 8.64 7.14 -10.50
C ILE A 313 8.45 6.60 -9.07
N ASN A 314 9.08 5.47 -8.70
CA ASN A 314 8.90 4.86 -7.39
C ASN A 314 9.15 5.85 -6.24
N ASP A 315 10.21 6.66 -6.35
CA ASP A 315 10.58 7.65 -5.33
C ASP A 315 9.66 8.88 -5.33
N SER A 316 8.91 9.11 -6.41
CA SER A 316 7.98 10.25 -6.57
C SER A 316 6.57 9.90 -6.08
N VAL A 317 6.24 8.62 -5.94
CA VAL A 317 4.92 8.13 -5.50
C VAL A 317 4.95 7.88 -4.00
N ASN A 318 4.24 8.72 -3.27
CA ASN A 318 4.15 8.65 -1.81
C ASN A 318 2.70 8.49 -1.37
N GLY A 319 2.53 7.96 -0.17
CA GLY A 319 1.21 7.79 0.43
C GLY A 319 0.35 6.74 -0.26
N GLY A 320 -0.82 6.51 0.29
CA GLY A 320 -1.77 5.54 -0.22
C GLY A 320 -1.27 4.10 -0.21
N SER A 321 -2.08 3.22 -0.75
CA SER A 321 -1.78 1.79 -0.78
C SER A 321 -0.67 1.43 -1.79
N ILE A 322 -0.55 2.18 -2.90
CA ILE A 322 0.52 1.97 -3.90
C ILE A 322 1.88 2.37 -3.30
N GLY A 323 1.98 3.54 -2.66
CA GLY A 323 3.20 3.95 -1.97
C GLY A 323 3.60 2.94 -0.87
N GLY A 324 2.63 2.49 -0.06
CA GLY A 324 2.85 1.46 0.97
C GLY A 324 3.34 0.12 0.41
N LEU A 325 2.89 -0.30 -0.78
CA LEU A 325 3.38 -1.52 -1.45
C LEU A 325 4.81 -1.36 -1.96
N ILE A 326 5.11 -0.25 -2.64
CA ILE A 326 6.45 -0.01 -3.20
C ILE A 326 7.49 0.04 -2.08
N HIS A 327 7.20 0.76 -1.02
CA HIS A 327 8.11 0.91 0.12
C HIS A 327 8.23 -0.37 0.98
N SER A 328 7.33 -1.35 0.82
CA SER A 328 7.37 -2.62 1.57
C SER A 328 8.56 -3.51 1.23
N ALA A 329 9.22 -3.31 0.10
CA ALA A 329 10.39 -4.07 -0.34
C ALA A 329 11.68 -3.23 -0.36
N ASP A 330 11.65 -1.99 0.09
CA ASP A 330 12.84 -1.14 0.13
C ASP A 330 13.77 -1.58 1.27
N LEU A 331 14.97 -2.05 0.91
CA LEU A 331 16.00 -2.48 1.86
C LEU A 331 16.61 -1.34 2.67
N ASN A 332 16.49 -0.11 2.18
CA ASN A 332 16.98 1.11 2.86
C ASN A 332 15.90 1.78 3.73
N ALA A 333 14.70 1.20 3.80
CA ALA A 333 13.65 1.74 4.64
C ALA A 333 14.09 1.75 6.13
N GLU A 334 13.79 2.82 6.83
CA GLU A 334 13.98 2.88 8.30
C GLU A 334 13.06 1.90 9.04
N ARG A 335 11.99 1.44 8.37
CA ARG A 335 10.96 0.56 8.92
C ARG A 335 11.20 -0.90 8.53
N THR A 336 10.86 -1.82 9.43
CA THR A 336 10.95 -3.26 9.19
C THR A 336 10.02 -3.67 8.05
N ASN A 337 10.56 -4.34 7.03
CA ASN A 337 9.83 -4.86 5.87
C ASN A 337 10.37 -6.24 5.46
N VAL A 338 9.76 -6.85 4.43
CA VAL A 338 10.10 -8.19 3.95
C VAL A 338 11.56 -8.30 3.53
N GLY A 339 12.08 -7.30 2.81
CA GLY A 339 13.47 -7.27 2.35
C GLY A 339 14.48 -7.25 3.51
N ILE A 340 14.25 -6.38 4.50
CA ILE A 340 15.10 -6.29 5.70
C ILE A 340 15.07 -7.60 6.51
N VAL A 341 13.90 -8.22 6.66
CA VAL A 341 13.77 -9.49 7.38
C VAL A 341 14.48 -10.61 6.64
N LYS A 342 14.35 -10.69 5.32
CA LYS A 342 15.06 -11.65 4.48
C LYS A 342 16.59 -11.47 4.60
N SER A 343 17.09 -10.26 4.48
CA SER A 343 18.52 -9.95 4.64
C SER A 343 19.06 -10.36 6.01
N ASN A 344 18.29 -10.16 7.08
CA ASN A 344 18.69 -10.61 8.42
C ASN A 344 18.67 -12.14 8.54
N LEU A 345 17.71 -12.82 7.92
CA LEU A 345 17.65 -14.28 7.89
C LEU A 345 18.85 -14.87 7.11
N ASP A 346 19.25 -14.23 6.00
CA ASP A 346 20.44 -14.59 5.23
C ASP A 346 21.74 -14.42 6.06
N LYS A 347 21.84 -13.30 6.80
CA LYS A 347 22.96 -13.08 7.73
C LYS A 347 23.05 -14.15 8.82
N LEU A 348 21.91 -14.57 9.36
CA LEU A 348 21.85 -15.66 10.34
C LEU A 348 22.36 -16.97 9.74
N ALA A 349 21.86 -17.35 8.56
CA ALA A 349 22.24 -18.57 7.87
C ALA A 349 23.73 -18.59 7.50
N GLN A 350 24.24 -17.46 6.96
CA GLN A 350 25.66 -17.33 6.61
C GLN A 350 26.54 -17.42 7.85
N SER A 351 26.20 -16.67 8.92
CA SER A 351 27.00 -16.68 10.17
C SER A 351 27.02 -18.06 10.81
N PHE A 352 25.89 -18.75 10.81
CA PHE A 352 25.76 -20.14 11.26
C PHE A 352 26.68 -21.07 10.47
N ALA A 353 26.58 -21.04 9.13
CA ALA A 353 27.39 -21.87 8.26
C ALA A 353 28.89 -21.58 8.42
N ASP A 354 29.29 -20.32 8.46
CA ASP A 354 30.70 -19.89 8.57
C ASP A 354 31.34 -20.40 9.86
N VAL A 355 30.62 -20.28 10.98
CA VAL A 355 31.15 -20.73 12.30
C VAL A 355 31.41 -22.23 12.30
N PHE A 356 30.45 -23.04 11.85
CA PHE A 356 30.60 -24.52 11.84
C PHE A 356 31.56 -24.97 10.76
N ASN A 357 31.59 -24.37 9.58
CA ASN A 357 32.55 -24.68 8.52
C ASN A 357 33.98 -24.38 9.00
N ASN A 358 34.22 -23.22 9.60
CA ASN A 358 35.53 -22.82 10.07
C ASN A 358 36.08 -23.82 11.13
N LEU A 359 35.21 -24.29 12.04
CA LEU A 359 35.61 -25.31 13.02
C LEU A 359 35.91 -26.64 12.37
N ASN A 360 35.16 -27.06 11.34
CA ASN A 360 35.37 -28.36 10.70
C ASN A 360 36.64 -28.41 9.87
N ILE A 361 37.11 -27.29 9.29
CA ILE A 361 38.30 -27.24 8.41
C ILE A 361 39.52 -26.61 9.07
N ARG A 362 39.47 -26.17 10.36
CA ARG A 362 40.57 -25.49 11.02
C ARG A 362 41.81 -26.41 11.11
N GLN A 363 42.98 -25.80 11.06
CA GLN A 363 44.22 -26.51 11.29
C GLN A 363 44.19 -27.17 12.68
N GLY A 364 44.57 -28.43 12.78
CA GLY A 364 44.49 -29.21 14.01
C GLY A 364 43.16 -29.93 14.25
N ALA A 365 42.19 -29.81 13.35
CA ALA A 365 40.97 -30.60 13.37
C ALA A 365 41.19 -31.92 12.60
N TYR A 366 40.63 -33.01 13.16
CA TYR A 366 40.76 -34.34 12.63
C TYR A 366 39.41 -35.05 12.55
N CYS A 367 39.20 -35.78 11.46
CA CYS A 367 38.06 -36.67 11.26
C CYS A 367 38.49 -38.12 11.40
N ILE A 368 37.53 -39.05 11.45
CA ILE A 368 37.82 -40.51 11.47
C ILE A 368 38.10 -40.94 10.04
N ASP A 369 39.16 -41.77 9.84
CA ASP A 369 39.47 -42.36 8.54
C ASP A 369 38.32 -43.27 8.06
N PRO A 370 37.62 -42.95 6.95
CA PRO A 370 36.56 -43.82 6.42
C PRO A 370 37.01 -45.24 6.10
N ASN A 371 38.31 -45.42 5.81
CA ASN A 371 38.89 -46.74 5.50
C ASN A 371 39.35 -47.50 6.75
N ASN A 372 39.57 -46.78 7.87
CA ASN A 372 39.98 -47.38 9.13
C ASN A 372 39.37 -46.58 10.31
N THR A 373 38.16 -46.94 10.69
CA THR A 373 37.38 -46.23 11.72
C THR A 373 37.98 -46.22 13.15
N ASN A 374 39.16 -46.85 13.32
CA ASN A 374 39.93 -46.80 14.57
C ASN A 374 41.05 -45.76 14.55
N LYS A 375 41.15 -44.95 13.48
CA LYS A 375 42.19 -43.94 13.31
C LYS A 375 41.63 -42.58 12.95
N LEU A 376 42.34 -41.53 13.36
CA LEU A 376 42.10 -40.15 12.98
C LEU A 376 42.98 -39.76 11.78
N ILE A 377 42.42 -38.98 10.87
CA ILE A 377 43.12 -38.31 9.77
C ILE A 377 42.85 -36.82 9.82
N ALA A 378 43.79 -36.00 9.37
CA ALA A 378 43.58 -34.55 9.28
C ALA A 378 42.41 -34.23 8.34
N THR A 379 41.58 -33.31 8.71
CA THR A 379 40.52 -32.81 7.83
C THR A 379 41.11 -32.03 6.64
N THR A 380 40.41 -32.01 5.53
CA THR A 380 40.81 -31.23 4.35
C THR A 380 40.26 -29.79 4.43
N THR A 381 40.87 -28.88 3.70
CA THR A 381 40.48 -27.45 3.73
C THR A 381 39.18 -27.13 3.00
N ASP A 382 38.63 -28.12 2.30
CA ASP A 382 37.38 -28.09 1.53
C ASP A 382 36.25 -28.95 2.15
N ASN A 383 36.51 -29.55 3.32
CA ASN A 383 35.56 -30.39 4.04
C ASN A 383 34.52 -29.51 4.81
N TYR A 384 33.72 -28.79 4.07
CA TYR A 384 32.65 -27.92 4.66
C TYR A 384 31.47 -28.76 5.13
N ILE A 385 30.82 -28.36 6.21
CA ILE A 385 29.55 -28.94 6.67
C ILE A 385 28.39 -28.36 5.87
N PHE A 386 28.39 -27.03 5.70
CA PHE A 386 27.35 -26.30 5.00
C PHE A 386 27.91 -25.67 3.72
N VAL A 387 27.12 -25.74 2.67
CA VAL A 387 27.44 -25.21 1.36
C VAL A 387 26.19 -24.53 0.77
N ASN A 388 26.36 -23.73 -0.28
CA ASN A 388 25.27 -23.21 -1.07
C ASN A 388 24.75 -24.25 -2.07
N GLY A 389 23.71 -23.90 -2.85
CA GLY A 389 23.13 -24.78 -3.88
C GLY A 389 24.12 -25.29 -4.95
N ASN A 390 25.28 -24.64 -5.12
CA ASN A 390 26.34 -25.04 -6.06
C ASN A 390 27.46 -25.87 -5.40
N GLY A 391 27.40 -26.08 -4.09
CA GLY A 391 28.45 -26.79 -3.34
C GLY A 391 29.56 -25.87 -2.82
N ASP A 392 29.41 -24.52 -2.93
CA ASP A 392 30.41 -23.58 -2.46
C ASP A 392 30.14 -23.11 -1.02
N ARG A 393 31.21 -22.75 -0.30
CA ARG A 393 31.08 -22.12 1.04
C ARG A 393 30.68 -20.65 1.00
N ASN A 394 30.90 -19.98 -0.11
CA ASN A 394 30.63 -18.55 -0.26
C ASN A 394 29.21 -18.32 -0.81
N GLY A 395 28.60 -17.20 -0.47
CA GLY A 395 27.26 -16.87 -0.94
C GLY A 395 26.15 -17.76 -0.37
N ILE A 396 26.37 -18.32 0.83
CA ILE A 396 25.33 -19.03 1.58
C ILE A 396 24.31 -18.00 2.06
N THR A 397 23.04 -18.28 1.78
CA THR A 397 21.87 -17.52 2.23
C THR A 397 20.89 -18.47 2.90
N ALA A 398 19.88 -17.93 3.56
CA ALA A 398 18.81 -18.76 4.12
C ALA A 398 18.07 -19.58 3.05
N GLY A 399 18.00 -19.06 1.82
CA GLY A 399 17.32 -19.72 0.70
C GLY A 399 18.12 -20.84 0.00
N ASN A 400 19.44 -20.88 0.18
CA ASN A 400 20.31 -21.84 -0.54
C ASN A 400 21.21 -22.71 0.34
N ILE A 401 21.17 -22.50 1.67
CA ILE A 401 21.97 -23.30 2.61
C ILE A 401 21.58 -24.77 2.54
N GLN A 402 22.58 -25.64 2.45
CA GLN A 402 22.39 -27.09 2.51
C GLN A 402 23.59 -27.76 3.17
N VAL A 403 23.40 -29.00 3.64
CA VAL A 403 24.49 -29.84 4.11
C VAL A 403 25.26 -30.34 2.91
N ASN A 404 26.59 -30.33 2.99
CA ASN A 404 27.47 -30.84 1.94
C ASN A 404 27.11 -32.30 1.58
N SER A 405 26.93 -32.56 0.28
CA SER A 405 26.58 -33.90 -0.25
C SER A 405 27.55 -34.98 0.17
N ASP A 406 28.83 -34.66 0.36
CA ASP A 406 29.87 -35.63 0.76
C ASP A 406 29.60 -36.21 2.15
N LEU A 407 28.98 -35.44 3.04
CA LEU A 407 28.57 -35.92 4.37
C LEU A 407 27.33 -36.82 4.32
N LEU A 408 26.55 -36.75 3.27
CA LEU A 408 25.30 -37.51 3.08
C LEU A 408 25.53 -38.88 2.39
N THR A 409 26.73 -39.13 1.87
CA THR A 409 27.08 -40.41 1.26
C THR A 409 27.24 -41.50 2.31
N GLU A 410 27.23 -42.76 1.88
CA GLU A 410 27.52 -43.90 2.76
C GLU A 410 28.95 -43.78 3.32
N GLY A 411 29.07 -43.72 4.63
CA GLY A 411 30.35 -43.46 5.31
C GLY A 411 30.76 -41.99 5.36
N GLY A 412 30.07 -41.08 4.70
CA GLY A 412 30.38 -39.65 4.69
C GLY A 412 30.35 -38.97 6.06
N CYS A 413 29.59 -39.53 7.01
CA CYS A 413 29.55 -39.04 8.39
C CYS A 413 30.92 -39.09 9.11
N TRP A 414 31.84 -39.91 8.63
CA TRP A 414 33.20 -39.97 9.18
C TRP A 414 34.06 -38.76 8.81
N ASN A 415 33.72 -38.01 7.77
CA ASN A 415 34.38 -36.75 7.39
C ASN A 415 34.12 -35.61 8.37
N LEU A 416 33.16 -35.73 9.29
CA LEU A 416 32.92 -34.74 10.32
C LEU A 416 34.10 -34.69 11.30
N ALA A 417 34.76 -33.54 11.43
CA ALA A 417 35.91 -33.35 12.30
C ALA A 417 35.48 -33.19 13.76
N CYS A 418 35.60 -34.25 14.54
CA CYS A 418 35.25 -34.21 15.98
C CYS A 418 36.46 -33.96 16.87
N ALA A 419 37.66 -34.43 16.47
CA ALA A 419 38.87 -34.26 17.26
C ALA A 419 39.59 -32.94 16.93
N TYR A 420 40.25 -32.37 17.94
CA TYR A 420 41.13 -31.22 17.78
C TYR A 420 42.37 -31.38 18.66
N PHE A 421 43.53 -31.06 18.07
CA PHE A 421 44.83 -31.05 18.76
C PHE A 421 45.49 -29.70 18.45
N ASP A 422 45.74 -28.91 19.48
CA ASP A 422 46.35 -27.60 19.40
C ASP A 422 47.84 -27.69 19.00
N ASP A 423 48.52 -28.71 19.50
CA ASP A 423 49.91 -29.02 19.15
C ASP A 423 50.00 -30.32 18.29
N PRO A 424 50.47 -30.21 17.03
CA PRO A 424 50.67 -31.41 16.17
C PRO A 424 51.60 -32.47 16.76
N ASN A 425 52.48 -32.11 17.70
CA ASN A 425 53.34 -33.08 18.37
C ASN A 425 52.61 -33.96 19.39
N ASN A 426 51.43 -33.52 19.83
CA ASN A 426 50.58 -34.27 20.74
C ASN A 426 49.47 -35.08 20.01
N PHE A 427 49.52 -35.15 18.69
CA PHE A 427 48.54 -35.87 17.90
C PHE A 427 48.64 -37.39 18.17
N ASP A 428 47.52 -38.00 18.56
CA ASP A 428 47.34 -39.44 18.69
C ASP A 428 46.32 -39.94 17.67
N GLU A 429 46.78 -40.67 16.65
CA GLU A 429 45.91 -41.22 15.59
C GLU A 429 44.82 -42.16 16.12
N ASN A 430 44.98 -42.73 17.30
CA ASN A 430 44.04 -43.67 17.90
C ASN A 430 43.03 -43.00 18.85
N ALA A 431 43.14 -41.69 19.06
CA ALA A 431 42.25 -40.94 19.98
C ALA A 431 40.92 -40.63 19.33
N ILE A 432 40.22 -41.61 18.76
CA ILE A 432 38.90 -41.46 18.09
C ILE A 432 37.79 -40.94 19.02
N GLY A 433 38.01 -41.02 20.33
CA GLY A 433 37.12 -40.47 21.35
C GLY A 433 37.39 -38.99 21.68
N ASN A 434 38.35 -38.31 21.02
CA ASN A 434 38.58 -36.89 21.19
C ASN A 434 37.41 -36.11 20.61
N ALA A 435 36.74 -35.30 21.45
CA ALA A 435 35.57 -34.48 21.10
C ALA A 435 35.87 -32.99 21.20
N GLN A 436 37.13 -32.54 21.31
CA GLN A 436 37.46 -31.16 21.56
C GLN A 436 36.92 -30.23 20.47
N ASN A 437 36.90 -30.63 19.20
CA ASN A 437 36.33 -29.82 18.12
C ASN A 437 34.82 -29.68 18.26
N VAL A 438 34.13 -30.74 18.68
CA VAL A 438 32.68 -30.71 18.93
C VAL A 438 32.35 -29.91 20.19
N ALA A 439 33.20 -29.95 21.22
CA ALA A 439 33.03 -29.09 22.40
C ALA A 439 33.13 -27.59 22.04
N ASP A 440 34.05 -27.24 21.13
CA ASP A 440 34.15 -25.90 20.60
C ASP A 440 32.94 -25.55 19.73
N MET A 441 32.40 -26.47 18.91
CA MET A 441 31.13 -26.32 18.19
C MET A 441 29.96 -26.09 19.16
N LEU A 442 29.89 -26.82 20.27
CA LEU A 442 28.87 -26.61 21.30
C LEU A 442 29.02 -25.23 21.97
N GLY A 443 30.26 -24.77 22.17
CA GLY A 443 30.58 -23.45 22.71
C GLY A 443 30.03 -22.29 21.85
N THR A 444 29.81 -22.51 20.55
CA THR A 444 29.26 -21.50 19.64
C THR A 444 27.84 -21.07 20.03
N ARG A 445 27.08 -21.89 20.75
CA ARG A 445 25.75 -21.55 21.25
C ARG A 445 25.73 -20.26 22.07
N SER A 446 26.77 -20.06 22.90
CA SER A 446 26.93 -18.87 23.75
C SER A 446 27.92 -17.85 23.19
N ALA A 447 28.52 -18.13 22.03
CA ALA A 447 29.48 -17.24 21.41
C ALA A 447 28.79 -16.05 20.77
N LYS A 448 29.29 -14.85 21.06
CA LYS A 448 28.87 -13.62 20.42
C LYS A 448 29.62 -13.44 19.11
N LEU A 449 28.89 -13.22 18.02
CA LEU A 449 29.44 -13.12 16.67
C LEU A 449 29.42 -11.68 16.18
N ASP A 450 30.56 -11.17 15.72
CA ASP A 450 30.65 -9.81 15.17
C ASP A 450 29.75 -9.63 13.93
N SER A 451 29.62 -10.68 13.11
CA SER A 451 28.71 -10.73 11.96
C SER A 451 27.23 -10.53 12.34
N LEU A 452 26.87 -10.85 13.59
CA LEU A 452 25.53 -10.69 14.18
C LEU A 452 25.46 -9.52 15.19
N ASN A 453 26.27 -8.49 15.01
CA ASN A 453 26.31 -7.32 15.89
C ASN A 453 26.60 -7.66 17.36
N GLY A 454 27.44 -8.66 17.63
CA GLY A 454 27.79 -9.10 18.95
C GLY A 454 26.71 -9.90 19.68
N MET A 455 25.75 -10.46 18.96
CA MET A 455 24.71 -11.35 19.50
C MET A 455 25.08 -12.83 19.27
N THR A 456 24.47 -13.72 20.05
CA THR A 456 24.46 -15.15 19.74
C THR A 456 23.51 -15.45 18.59
N LEU A 457 23.56 -16.64 18.00
CA LEU A 457 22.64 -17.08 16.93
C LEU A 457 21.17 -17.07 17.42
N GLU A 458 20.91 -17.57 18.64
CA GLU A 458 19.58 -17.61 19.24
C GLU A 458 19.07 -16.19 19.58
N ASP A 459 19.94 -15.34 20.18
CA ASP A 459 19.58 -13.96 20.50
C ASP A 459 19.28 -13.13 19.24
N PHE A 460 20.04 -13.32 18.16
CA PHE A 460 19.83 -12.61 16.92
C PHE A 460 18.48 -12.97 16.29
N TYR A 461 18.14 -14.27 16.27
CA TYR A 461 16.82 -14.70 15.78
C TYR A 461 15.67 -14.14 16.65
N THR A 462 15.81 -14.24 17.97
CA THR A 462 14.84 -13.68 18.92
C THR A 462 14.69 -12.16 18.75
N HIS A 463 15.81 -11.46 18.52
CA HIS A 463 15.80 -10.03 18.22
C HIS A 463 15.08 -9.71 16.92
N LEU A 464 15.26 -10.53 15.87
CA LEU A 464 14.55 -10.39 14.60
C LEU A 464 13.03 -10.52 14.80
N LEU A 465 12.58 -11.54 15.54
CA LEU A 465 11.15 -11.71 15.87
C LEU A 465 10.61 -10.51 16.68
N GLY A 466 11.39 -10.05 17.67
CA GLY A 466 11.04 -8.87 18.47
C GLY A 466 10.89 -7.59 17.62
N LYS A 467 11.74 -7.42 16.60
CA LYS A 467 11.61 -6.31 15.63
C LYS A 467 10.33 -6.39 14.82
N ILE A 468 9.99 -7.59 14.29
CA ILE A 468 8.74 -7.79 13.54
C ILE A 468 7.53 -7.48 14.41
N ALA A 469 7.47 -8.03 15.64
CA ALA A 469 6.38 -7.79 16.57
C ALA A 469 6.24 -6.31 16.98
N SER A 470 7.38 -5.66 17.27
CA SER A 470 7.40 -4.22 17.58
C SER A 470 6.96 -3.36 16.40
N ALA A 471 7.40 -3.68 15.18
CA ALA A 471 6.99 -2.98 13.98
C ALA A 471 5.48 -3.12 13.75
N GLY A 472 4.93 -4.34 13.89
CA GLY A 472 3.49 -4.59 13.78
C GLY A 472 2.68 -3.81 14.81
N SER A 473 3.12 -3.80 16.08
CA SER A 473 2.47 -3.00 17.13
C SER A 473 2.53 -1.49 16.85
N ASN A 474 3.66 -0.99 16.35
CA ASN A 474 3.80 0.42 15.99
C ASN A 474 2.91 0.78 14.79
N ALA A 475 2.87 -0.07 13.75
CA ALA A 475 2.00 0.13 12.59
C ALA A 475 0.51 0.13 13.00
N GLN A 476 0.09 -0.79 13.89
CA GLN A 476 -1.28 -0.80 14.43
C GLN A 476 -1.61 0.51 15.16
N ASN A 477 -0.71 1.01 16.01
CA ASN A 477 -0.92 2.27 16.73
C ASN A 477 -1.00 3.47 15.76
N LEU A 478 -0.22 3.46 14.68
CA LEU A 478 -0.28 4.48 13.63
C LEU A 478 -1.63 4.42 12.88
N VAL A 479 -2.09 3.22 12.51
CA VAL A 479 -3.40 3.01 11.88
C VAL A 479 -4.52 3.50 12.78
N ASP A 480 -4.54 3.11 14.06
CA ASP A 480 -5.59 3.50 15.01
C ASP A 480 -5.62 5.02 15.22
N THR A 481 -4.43 5.63 15.35
CA THR A 481 -4.32 7.09 15.50
C THR A 481 -4.80 7.80 14.25
N GLN A 482 -4.34 7.36 13.07
CA GLN A 482 -4.69 7.98 11.80
C GLN A 482 -6.16 7.76 11.45
N GLN A 483 -6.73 6.60 11.76
CA GLN A 483 -8.16 6.31 11.62
C GLN A 483 -9.01 7.29 12.45
N ASN A 484 -8.63 7.53 13.71
CA ASN A 484 -9.33 8.51 14.55
C ASN A 484 -9.29 9.93 13.95
N VAL A 485 -8.16 10.33 13.35
CA VAL A 485 -8.04 11.63 12.66
C VAL A 485 -8.97 11.68 11.46
N VAL A 486 -8.94 10.66 10.59
CA VAL A 486 -9.81 10.54 9.41
C VAL A 486 -11.28 10.58 9.80
N ASP A 487 -11.69 9.81 10.82
CA ASP A 487 -13.07 9.79 11.32
C ASP A 487 -13.49 11.13 11.90
N SER A 488 -12.61 11.83 12.63
CA SER A 488 -12.89 13.18 13.14
C SER A 488 -13.13 14.17 12.01
N ILE A 489 -12.32 14.11 10.95
CA ILE A 489 -12.50 14.98 9.77
C ILE A 489 -13.77 14.61 9.03
N LYS A 490 -14.03 13.31 8.79
CA LYS A 490 -15.25 12.81 8.16
C LYS A 490 -16.51 13.27 8.90
N ASN A 491 -16.49 13.23 10.24
CA ASN A 491 -17.57 13.72 11.07
C ASN A 491 -17.79 15.24 10.92
N LYS A 492 -16.72 16.03 10.81
CA LYS A 492 -16.81 17.47 10.55
C LYS A 492 -17.37 17.77 9.16
N ILE A 493 -16.92 17.04 8.13
CA ILE A 493 -17.46 17.14 6.77
C ILE A 493 -18.95 16.80 6.79
N SER A 494 -19.33 15.70 7.44
CA SER A 494 -20.72 15.27 7.57
C SER A 494 -21.58 16.32 8.29
N ALA A 495 -21.07 16.92 9.36
CA ALA A 495 -21.78 17.96 10.09
C ALA A 495 -22.06 19.22 9.22
N ASN A 496 -21.15 19.54 8.28
CA ASN A 496 -21.32 20.66 7.36
C ASN A 496 -22.23 20.32 6.17
N ASN A 497 -22.13 19.09 5.65
CA ASN A 497 -22.73 18.70 4.37
C ASN A 497 -24.01 17.86 4.54
N SER A 498 -24.33 17.38 5.77
CA SER A 498 -25.45 16.48 5.98
C SER A 498 -26.81 17.16 5.83
N VAL A 499 -27.78 16.36 5.44
CA VAL A 499 -29.18 16.77 5.33
C VAL A 499 -29.87 16.57 6.68
N ASP A 500 -30.36 17.63 7.30
CA ASP A 500 -31.24 17.56 8.47
C ASP A 500 -32.70 17.42 7.99
N LEU A 501 -33.27 16.24 8.20
CA LEU A 501 -34.64 15.92 7.77
C LEU A 501 -35.66 16.92 8.33
N ASN A 502 -35.52 17.36 9.59
CA ASN A 502 -36.47 18.27 10.20
C ASN A 502 -36.42 19.62 9.52
N GLN A 503 -35.22 20.11 9.22
CA GLN A 503 -35.02 21.36 8.50
C GLN A 503 -35.58 21.28 7.07
N GLU A 504 -35.34 20.18 6.36
CA GLU A 504 -35.84 19.96 5.00
C GLU A 504 -37.39 19.90 4.99
N LEU A 505 -38.01 19.26 5.98
CA LEU A 505 -39.46 19.21 6.09
C LEU A 505 -40.05 20.61 6.35
N VAL A 506 -39.42 21.44 7.18
CA VAL A 506 -39.83 22.82 7.41
C VAL A 506 -39.71 23.65 6.11
N ASP A 507 -38.58 23.49 5.40
CA ASP A 507 -38.36 24.19 4.12
C ASP A 507 -39.36 23.69 3.05
N LEU A 508 -39.71 22.40 3.03
CA LEU A 508 -40.71 21.82 2.14
C LEU A 508 -42.09 22.47 2.36
N VAL A 509 -42.56 22.51 3.62
CA VAL A 509 -43.84 23.16 3.97
C VAL A 509 -43.85 24.64 3.61
N LYS A 510 -42.75 25.35 3.85
CA LYS A 510 -42.58 26.77 3.48
C LYS A 510 -42.70 26.97 1.97
N TYR A 511 -42.02 26.17 1.16
CA TYR A 511 -42.07 26.28 -0.31
C TYR A 511 -43.43 25.86 -0.87
N GLN A 512 -44.06 24.82 -0.29
CA GLN A 512 -45.43 24.42 -0.66
C GLN A 512 -46.44 25.51 -0.38
N THR A 513 -46.35 26.16 0.79
CA THR A 513 -47.22 27.27 1.14
C THR A 513 -47.00 28.47 0.22
N ALA A 514 -45.73 28.79 -0.09
CA ALA A 514 -45.39 29.87 -1.02
C ALA A 514 -45.88 29.57 -2.46
N TYR A 515 -45.77 28.31 -2.90
CA TYR A 515 -46.30 27.85 -4.18
C TYR A 515 -47.82 28.02 -4.25
N ALA A 516 -48.57 27.57 -3.22
CA ALA A 516 -50.01 27.71 -3.14
C ALA A 516 -50.45 29.17 -3.16
N ALA A 517 -49.76 30.03 -2.40
CA ALA A 517 -50.03 31.48 -2.40
C ALA A 517 -49.77 32.10 -3.78
N SER A 518 -48.69 31.74 -4.44
CA SER A 518 -48.35 32.22 -5.79
C SER A 518 -49.36 31.74 -6.85
N ALA A 519 -49.86 30.52 -6.72
CA ALA A 519 -50.90 29.95 -7.58
C ALA A 519 -52.23 30.72 -7.41
N GLN A 520 -52.59 31.11 -6.15
CA GLN A 520 -53.78 31.93 -5.88
C GLN A 520 -53.66 33.30 -6.51
N VAL A 521 -52.51 33.96 -6.41
CA VAL A 521 -52.24 35.25 -7.07
C VAL A 521 -52.33 35.10 -8.60
N PHE A 522 -51.72 34.07 -9.16
CA PHE A 522 -51.78 33.78 -10.60
C PHE A 522 -53.23 33.65 -11.10
N ASN A 523 -54.04 32.83 -10.40
CA ASN A 523 -55.44 32.62 -10.75
C ASN A 523 -56.27 33.91 -10.63
N THR A 524 -56.05 34.72 -9.57
CA THR A 524 -56.74 36.00 -9.37
C THR A 524 -56.40 36.98 -10.49
N VAL A 525 -55.15 37.12 -10.88
CA VAL A 525 -54.71 37.99 -11.96
C VAL A 525 -55.27 37.50 -13.31
N ASN A 526 -55.29 36.20 -13.55
CA ASN A 526 -55.87 35.62 -14.75
C ASN A 526 -57.39 35.91 -14.85
N SER A 527 -58.14 35.73 -13.75
CA SER A 527 -59.57 36.06 -13.70
C SER A 527 -59.83 37.55 -13.93
N CYS A 528 -58.96 38.46 -13.44
CA CYS A 528 -59.03 39.89 -13.74
C CYS A 528 -58.79 40.17 -15.24
N LEU A 529 -57.86 39.46 -15.88
CA LEU A 529 -57.58 39.56 -17.30
C LEU A 529 -58.79 39.08 -18.15
N ASP A 530 -59.38 37.95 -17.78
CA ASP A 530 -60.58 37.40 -18.43
C ASP A 530 -61.76 38.37 -18.35
N THR A 531 -61.95 38.97 -17.16
CA THR A 531 -62.99 39.99 -16.97
C THR A 531 -62.77 41.22 -17.84
N LEU A 532 -61.53 41.72 -17.92
CA LEU A 532 -61.17 42.84 -18.79
C LEU A 532 -61.34 42.54 -20.29
N MET A 533 -61.02 41.32 -20.71
CA MET A 533 -61.22 40.87 -22.08
C MET A 533 -62.73 40.78 -22.41
N ALA A 534 -63.56 40.29 -21.48
CA ALA A 534 -65.01 40.24 -21.63
C ALA A 534 -65.67 41.65 -21.66
N LEU A 535 -65.04 42.65 -21.06
CA LEU A 535 -65.54 44.05 -21.10
C LEU A 535 -65.07 44.84 -22.34
N GLY A 536 -64.06 44.37 -23.06
CA GLY A 536 -63.49 45.05 -24.20
C GLY A 536 -63.90 44.45 -25.57
N GLY A 537 -64.66 43.33 -25.60
CA GLY A 537 -65.32 42.74 -26.75
C GLY A 537 -66.78 43.05 -26.67
#